data_1f45fae5c0cdf16fc03d7c8ba76a82ee
#
_entry.id   1f45fae5c0cdf16fc03d7c8ba76a82ee
#
_cell.length_a   1.000
_cell.length_b   1.000
_cell.length_c   1.000
_cell.angle_alpha   90.00
_cell.angle_beta   90.00
_cell.angle_gamma   90.00
#
_symmetry.space_group_name_H-M   'P 1'
#
loop_
_entity.id
_entity.type
_entity.pdbx_description
1 polymer ?
#
loop_
_entity_poly.entity_id
_entity_poly.type
_entity_poly.pdbx_seq_one_letter_code
_entity_poly.pdbx_strand_id
1 'polypeptide(L)'
;MRGSKWRYFLLSLFIITPIISKQVGEGYDCVVHTIEKQGFENLQIKMENSHIKIAYENRVYRSEMNAMGSILTTILNSDIADSVSLTPMNKMLPLTEIGVNLDDFSSFLKGNTDNTTFSSQISVNMVHGDWDELENIPVLNPSSKRLEVTINPGIEAMFHTSQGPSIWKLNLIPKVSYSFRKGTQFVLEGIIPLYYQFHEETKQIKLGSAYISYMHKLNNSLWTSTTMGVFPWKTAYRGGSFRDFYRYGISNETAQFYLNGKINLSMKLDYT
;
A
#
# COMPACT_ATOMS: atom_id res chain seq x y z
N MET A 1 -48.11 -45.14 -20.08
CA MET A 1 -46.99 -44.45 -20.77
C MET A 1 -46.92 -42.99 -20.36
N ARG A 2 -46.35 -42.69 -19.22
CA ARG A 2 -46.15 -41.31 -18.70
C ARG A 2 -44.80 -41.25 -17.92
N GLY A 3 -43.69 -41.49 -18.56
CA GLY A 3 -42.42 -41.57 -17.83
C GLY A 3 -41.19 -40.98 -18.56
N SER A 4 -41.34 -40.43 -19.80
CA SER A 4 -40.15 -40.05 -20.57
C SER A 4 -39.80 -38.56 -20.62
N LYS A 5 -40.74 -37.65 -20.28
CA LYS A 5 -40.49 -36.19 -20.38
C LYS A 5 -39.66 -35.62 -19.22
N TRP A 6 -39.65 -36.24 -18.07
CA TRP A 6 -38.89 -35.80 -16.91
C TRP A 6 -37.38 -36.13 -17.00
N ARG A 7 -37.01 -37.20 -17.73
CA ARG A 7 -35.59 -37.56 -17.88
C ARG A 7 -34.82 -36.55 -18.73
N TYR A 8 -35.43 -35.94 -19.70
CA TYR A 8 -34.76 -34.91 -20.53
C TYR A 8 -34.68 -33.57 -19.86
N PHE A 9 -35.64 -33.25 -18.98
CA PHE A 9 -35.62 -32.00 -18.19
C PHE A 9 -34.49 -32.02 -17.17
N LEU A 10 -34.28 -33.14 -16.46
CA LEU A 10 -33.16 -33.28 -15.52
C LEU A 10 -31.80 -33.35 -16.24
N LEU A 11 -31.71 -33.95 -17.41
CA LEU A 11 -30.46 -33.96 -18.20
C LEU A 11 -30.11 -32.57 -18.74
N SER A 12 -31.08 -31.76 -19.12
CA SER A 12 -30.81 -30.37 -19.52
C SER A 12 -30.36 -29.48 -18.37
N LEU A 13 -30.85 -29.71 -17.14
CA LEU A 13 -30.40 -28.98 -15.97
C LEU A 13 -28.94 -29.31 -15.58
N PHE A 14 -28.52 -30.56 -15.77
CA PHE A 14 -27.16 -31.00 -15.47
C PHE A 14 -26.12 -30.55 -16.54
N ILE A 15 -26.54 -30.24 -17.75
CA ILE A 15 -25.63 -29.78 -18.81
C ILE A 15 -25.41 -28.25 -18.70
N ILE A 16 -26.40 -27.50 -18.20
CA ILE A 16 -26.28 -26.02 -18.07
C ILE A 16 -25.40 -25.59 -16.89
N THR A 17 -25.43 -26.31 -15.76
CA THR A 17 -24.64 -25.97 -14.58
C THR A 17 -23.12 -25.99 -14.80
N PRO A 18 -22.49 -26.93 -15.49
CA PRO A 18 -21.04 -26.90 -15.74
C PRO A 18 -20.61 -25.80 -16.73
N ILE A 19 -21.48 -25.39 -17.65
CA ILE A 19 -21.18 -24.31 -18.59
C ILE A 19 -21.18 -22.96 -17.90
N ILE A 20 -22.14 -22.71 -17.01
CA ILE A 20 -22.21 -21.47 -16.22
C ILE A 20 -21.03 -21.38 -15.26
N SER A 21 -20.68 -22.46 -14.56
CA SER A 21 -19.52 -22.47 -13.67
C SER A 21 -18.19 -22.29 -14.41
N LYS A 22 -18.07 -22.81 -15.61
CA LYS A 22 -16.88 -22.66 -16.46
C LYS A 22 -16.73 -21.22 -16.98
N GLN A 23 -17.81 -20.56 -17.40
CA GLN A 23 -17.75 -19.17 -17.83
C GLN A 23 -17.41 -18.21 -16.70
N VAL A 24 -17.96 -18.40 -15.50
CA VAL A 24 -17.62 -17.62 -14.32
C VAL A 24 -16.16 -17.83 -13.92
N GLY A 25 -15.65 -19.05 -13.99
CA GLY A 25 -14.24 -19.36 -13.75
C GLY A 25 -13.31 -18.66 -14.73
N GLU A 26 -13.59 -18.72 -16.02
CA GLU A 26 -12.79 -18.04 -17.06
C GLU A 26 -12.80 -16.51 -16.88
N GLY A 27 -13.92 -15.92 -16.52
CA GLY A 27 -14.03 -14.48 -16.24
C GLY A 27 -13.25 -14.07 -15.00
N TYR A 28 -13.34 -14.82 -13.92
CA TYR A 28 -12.60 -14.58 -12.69
C TYR A 28 -11.09 -14.67 -12.91
N ASP A 29 -10.59 -15.73 -13.55
CA ASP A 29 -9.16 -15.91 -13.83
C ASP A 29 -8.62 -14.78 -14.74
N CYS A 30 -9.41 -14.31 -15.69
CA CYS A 30 -9.07 -13.17 -16.53
C CYS A 30 -8.91 -11.88 -15.72
N VAL A 31 -9.83 -11.61 -14.77
CA VAL A 31 -9.76 -10.45 -13.87
C VAL A 31 -8.53 -10.53 -12.97
N VAL A 32 -8.30 -11.68 -12.31
CA VAL A 32 -7.13 -11.91 -11.48
C VAL A 32 -5.84 -11.64 -12.25
N HIS A 33 -5.71 -12.21 -13.43
CA HIS A 33 -4.53 -12.03 -14.27
C HIS A 33 -4.35 -10.58 -14.75
N THR A 34 -5.46 -9.89 -15.06
CA THR A 34 -5.43 -8.49 -15.50
C THR A 34 -4.96 -7.59 -14.36
N ILE A 35 -5.48 -7.77 -13.13
CA ILE A 35 -5.06 -6.99 -11.96
C ILE A 35 -3.59 -7.31 -11.60
N GLU A 36 -3.17 -8.57 -11.67
CA GLU A 36 -1.77 -8.96 -11.44
C GLU A 36 -0.83 -8.27 -12.44
N LYS A 37 -1.20 -8.23 -13.72
CA LYS A 37 -0.43 -7.55 -14.78
C LYS A 37 -0.37 -6.02 -14.62
N GLN A 38 -1.30 -5.41 -13.92
CA GLN A 38 -1.24 -3.99 -13.56
C GLN A 38 -0.11 -3.68 -12.56
N GLY A 39 0.53 -4.72 -12.00
CA GLY A 39 1.72 -4.58 -11.16
C GLY A 39 1.42 -4.37 -9.67
N PHE A 40 0.21 -4.65 -9.21
CA PHE A 40 -0.10 -4.70 -7.79
C PHE A 40 0.68 -5.82 -7.10
N GLU A 41 1.18 -5.53 -5.92
CA GLU A 41 1.92 -6.50 -5.10
C GLU A 41 1.06 -7.04 -3.97
N ASN A 42 1.46 -8.19 -3.42
CA ASN A 42 0.78 -8.86 -2.32
C ASN A 42 -0.72 -9.08 -2.58
N LEU A 43 -1.06 -9.33 -3.83
CA LEU A 43 -2.43 -9.42 -4.29
C LEU A 43 -3.09 -10.71 -3.78
N GLN A 44 -4.23 -10.57 -3.10
CA GLN A 44 -5.09 -11.66 -2.65
C GLN A 44 -6.50 -11.35 -3.11
N ILE A 45 -7.12 -12.27 -3.84
CA ILE A 45 -8.45 -12.09 -4.41
C ILE A 45 -9.32 -13.28 -4.03
N LYS A 46 -10.52 -12.99 -3.57
CA LYS A 46 -11.56 -13.99 -3.27
C LYS A 46 -12.87 -13.53 -3.86
N MET A 47 -13.57 -14.44 -4.50
CA MET A 47 -14.92 -14.21 -4.99
C MET A 47 -15.91 -15.02 -4.17
N GLU A 48 -16.96 -14.38 -3.70
CA GLU A 48 -18.07 -14.98 -2.96
C GLU A 48 -19.39 -14.53 -3.57
N ASN A 49 -20.07 -15.45 -4.24
CA ASN A 49 -21.26 -15.12 -5.04
C ASN A 49 -20.96 -14.01 -6.06
N SER A 50 -21.63 -12.84 -5.94
CA SER A 50 -21.42 -11.64 -6.76
C SER A 50 -20.59 -10.55 -6.07
N HIS A 51 -19.84 -10.92 -5.01
CA HIS A 51 -18.97 -10.02 -4.27
C HIS A 51 -17.50 -10.42 -4.41
N ILE A 52 -16.63 -9.47 -4.75
CA ILE A 52 -15.19 -9.69 -4.84
C ILE A 52 -14.48 -8.96 -3.70
N LYS A 53 -13.65 -9.70 -2.97
CA LYS A 53 -12.75 -9.17 -1.93
C LYS A 53 -11.33 -9.15 -2.47
N ILE A 54 -10.66 -7.98 -2.40
CA ILE A 54 -9.31 -7.79 -2.91
C ILE A 54 -8.44 -7.10 -1.89
N ALA A 55 -7.36 -7.76 -1.47
CA ALA A 55 -6.28 -7.11 -0.76
C ALA A 55 -5.10 -6.91 -1.72
N TYR A 56 -4.48 -5.73 -1.68
CA TYR A 56 -3.39 -5.38 -2.59
C TYR A 56 -2.47 -4.32 -2.00
N GLU A 57 -1.23 -4.29 -2.47
CA GLU A 57 -0.27 -3.23 -2.19
C GLU A 57 0.02 -2.43 -3.46
N ASN A 58 -0.23 -1.12 -3.41
CA ASN A 58 -0.02 -0.23 -4.54
C ASN A 58 1.44 0.23 -4.61
N ARG A 59 2.14 -0.14 -5.69
CA ARG A 59 3.51 0.30 -6.01
C ARG A 59 3.62 1.03 -7.34
N VAL A 60 2.56 1.02 -8.12
CA VAL A 60 2.54 1.50 -9.50
C VAL A 60 1.93 2.88 -9.60
N TYR A 61 0.82 3.08 -8.92
CA TYR A 61 0.08 4.34 -9.03
C TYR A 61 0.54 5.33 -7.97
N ARG A 62 0.67 6.58 -8.37
CA ARG A 62 1.07 7.69 -7.47
C ARG A 62 0.05 7.93 -6.36
N SER A 63 -1.21 7.65 -6.62
CA SER A 63 -2.35 7.89 -5.73
C SER A 63 -3.08 6.57 -5.50
N GLU A 64 -3.49 6.31 -4.27
CA GLU A 64 -4.32 5.16 -3.91
C GLU A 64 -5.68 5.20 -4.62
N MET A 65 -6.25 6.39 -4.80
CA MET A 65 -7.50 6.57 -5.56
C MET A 65 -7.38 6.09 -7.00
N ASN A 66 -6.24 6.35 -7.66
CA ASN A 66 -6.00 5.87 -9.02
C ASN A 66 -5.84 4.35 -9.07
N ALA A 67 -5.20 3.77 -8.07
CA ALA A 67 -5.07 2.33 -7.91
C ALA A 67 -6.44 1.66 -7.78
N MET A 68 -7.27 2.17 -6.86
CA MET A 68 -8.63 1.68 -6.66
C MET A 68 -9.48 1.82 -7.92
N GLY A 69 -9.43 3.00 -8.57
CA GLY A 69 -10.16 3.25 -9.82
C GLY A 69 -9.78 2.27 -10.93
N SER A 70 -8.50 1.91 -11.04
CA SER A 70 -8.03 0.92 -12.02
C SER A 70 -8.57 -0.48 -11.73
N ILE A 71 -8.54 -0.92 -10.47
CA ILE A 71 -9.10 -2.22 -10.05
C ILE A 71 -10.61 -2.26 -10.30
N LEU A 72 -11.35 -1.24 -9.82
CA LEU A 72 -12.80 -1.17 -9.97
C LEU A 72 -13.21 -1.18 -11.46
N THR A 73 -12.49 -0.44 -12.31
CA THR A 73 -12.75 -0.42 -13.76
C THR A 73 -12.52 -1.79 -14.40
N THR A 74 -11.49 -2.51 -13.96
CA THR A 74 -11.20 -3.87 -14.46
C THR A 74 -12.34 -4.83 -14.11
N ILE A 75 -12.87 -4.77 -12.89
CA ILE A 75 -13.95 -5.64 -12.43
C ILE A 75 -15.27 -5.25 -13.11
N LEU A 76 -15.59 -3.95 -13.18
CA LEU A 76 -16.78 -3.45 -13.85
C LEU A 76 -16.86 -3.91 -15.30
N ASN A 77 -15.74 -3.87 -16.04
CA ASN A 77 -15.68 -4.30 -17.44
C ASN A 77 -15.83 -5.81 -17.63
N SER A 78 -15.64 -6.61 -16.57
CA SER A 78 -15.75 -8.06 -16.64
C SER A 78 -17.16 -8.58 -16.34
N ASP A 79 -18.02 -7.76 -15.76
CA ASP A 79 -19.42 -8.08 -15.41
C ASP A 79 -19.57 -9.37 -14.56
N ILE A 80 -18.57 -9.61 -13.66
CA ILE A 80 -18.54 -10.84 -12.84
C ILE A 80 -19.04 -10.62 -11.42
N ALA A 81 -19.21 -9.36 -10.98
CA ALA A 81 -19.60 -9.02 -9.62
C ALA A 81 -20.48 -7.78 -9.59
N ASP A 82 -21.28 -7.67 -8.53
CA ASP A 82 -22.13 -6.52 -8.23
C ASP A 82 -21.46 -5.54 -7.25
N SER A 83 -20.53 -6.06 -6.44
CA SER A 83 -19.88 -5.28 -5.41
C SER A 83 -18.44 -5.75 -5.14
N VAL A 84 -17.62 -4.84 -4.61
CA VAL A 84 -16.20 -5.07 -4.35
C VAL A 84 -15.81 -4.52 -2.98
N SER A 85 -15.07 -5.30 -2.20
CA SER A 85 -14.32 -4.84 -1.03
C SER A 85 -12.83 -4.74 -1.36
N LEU A 86 -12.27 -3.55 -1.26
CA LEU A 86 -10.86 -3.25 -1.50
C LEU A 86 -10.13 -3.06 -0.16
N THR A 87 -9.05 -3.77 0.04
CA THR A 87 -8.20 -3.67 1.22
C THR A 87 -6.78 -3.27 0.81
N PRO A 88 -6.50 -1.96 0.69
CA PRO A 88 -5.13 -1.51 0.46
C PRO A 88 -4.23 -1.91 1.63
N MET A 89 -3.02 -2.35 1.30
CA MET A 89 -2.03 -2.81 2.26
C MET A 89 -0.78 -1.93 2.26
N ASN A 90 -0.07 -1.93 3.38
CA ASN A 90 1.28 -1.41 3.50
C ASN A 90 2.18 -2.44 4.17
N LYS A 91 3.24 -2.88 3.49
CA LYS A 91 4.14 -3.95 3.96
C LYS A 91 3.38 -5.23 4.36
N MET A 92 2.43 -5.62 3.53
CA MET A 92 1.52 -6.76 3.76
C MET A 92 0.58 -6.60 4.96
N LEU A 93 0.45 -5.41 5.51
CA LEU A 93 -0.50 -5.13 6.60
C LEU A 93 -1.70 -4.38 6.05
N PRO A 94 -2.93 -4.85 6.31
CA PRO A 94 -4.14 -4.20 5.85
C PRO A 94 -4.32 -2.85 6.55
N LEU A 95 -4.66 -1.81 5.79
CA LEU A 95 -4.87 -0.46 6.32
C LEU A 95 -6.34 -0.21 6.65
N THR A 96 -7.19 -0.38 5.66
CA THR A 96 -8.63 -0.11 5.74
C THR A 96 -9.35 -1.00 4.74
N GLU A 97 -10.64 -1.15 4.90
CA GLU A 97 -11.53 -1.81 3.94
C GLU A 97 -12.45 -0.79 3.32
N ILE A 98 -12.59 -0.85 2.02
CA ILE A 98 -13.38 0.08 1.22
C ILE A 98 -14.36 -0.73 0.38
N GLY A 99 -15.65 -0.65 0.73
CA GLY A 99 -16.72 -1.32 -0.01
C GLY A 99 -17.34 -0.39 -1.04
N VAL A 100 -17.49 -0.90 -2.26
CA VAL A 100 -18.05 -0.17 -3.41
C VAL A 100 -19.09 -1.04 -4.13
N ASN A 101 -20.24 -0.48 -4.40
CA ASN A 101 -21.21 -1.06 -5.33
C ASN A 101 -20.83 -0.66 -6.76
N LEU A 102 -20.81 -1.64 -7.68
CA LEU A 102 -20.35 -1.39 -9.05
C LEU A 102 -21.38 -0.63 -9.91
N ASP A 103 -22.66 -0.74 -9.61
CA ASP A 103 -23.69 0.08 -10.28
C ASP A 103 -23.54 1.56 -9.93
N ASP A 104 -23.27 1.87 -8.64
CA ASP A 104 -23.00 3.23 -8.19
C ASP A 104 -21.73 3.78 -8.84
N PHE A 105 -20.68 2.97 -8.92
CA PHE A 105 -19.42 3.34 -9.59
C PHE A 105 -19.64 3.55 -11.10
N SER A 106 -20.41 2.70 -11.77
CA SER A 106 -20.76 2.86 -13.18
C SER A 106 -21.55 4.16 -13.42
N SER A 107 -22.51 4.48 -12.54
CA SER A 107 -23.29 5.71 -12.60
C SER A 107 -22.44 6.95 -12.43
N PHE A 108 -21.45 6.88 -11.52
CA PHE A 108 -20.45 7.93 -11.33
C PHE A 108 -19.57 8.13 -12.57
N LEU A 109 -19.03 7.06 -13.17
CA LEU A 109 -18.22 7.15 -14.38
C LEU A 109 -18.98 7.72 -15.59
N LYS A 110 -20.28 7.45 -15.68
CA LYS A 110 -21.16 8.01 -16.72
C LYS A 110 -21.56 9.46 -16.46
N GLY A 111 -21.18 10.04 -15.30
CA GLY A 111 -21.54 11.40 -14.92
C GLY A 111 -22.98 11.57 -14.43
N ASN A 112 -23.68 10.48 -14.13
CA ASN A 112 -25.05 10.49 -13.60
C ASN A 112 -25.10 10.79 -12.10
N THR A 113 -23.96 10.60 -11.40
CA THR A 113 -23.82 10.82 -9.96
C THR A 113 -22.63 11.76 -9.72
N ASP A 114 -22.79 12.74 -8.85
CA ASP A 114 -21.72 13.66 -8.48
C ASP A 114 -20.76 13.06 -7.41
N ASN A 115 -19.61 13.69 -7.22
CA ASN A 115 -18.57 13.24 -6.28
C ASN A 115 -19.10 13.10 -4.85
N THR A 116 -19.97 14.01 -4.40
CA THR A 116 -20.47 14.03 -3.02
C THR A 116 -21.40 12.86 -2.77
N THR A 117 -22.32 12.64 -3.69
CA THR A 117 -23.26 11.52 -3.63
C THR A 117 -22.53 10.18 -3.72
N PHE A 118 -21.62 10.00 -4.68
CA PHE A 118 -20.83 8.79 -4.80
C PHE A 118 -19.99 8.51 -3.55
N SER A 119 -19.33 9.54 -2.98
CA SER A 119 -18.55 9.39 -1.75
C SER A 119 -19.40 8.93 -0.55
N SER A 120 -20.69 9.31 -0.50
CA SER A 120 -21.58 8.86 0.57
C SER A 120 -22.06 7.42 0.42
N GLN A 121 -21.95 6.84 -0.76
CA GLN A 121 -22.29 5.44 -1.07
C GLN A 121 -21.14 4.48 -0.82
N ILE A 122 -19.91 4.99 -0.72
CA ILE A 122 -18.73 4.19 -0.39
C ILE A 122 -18.71 3.91 1.11
N SER A 123 -18.58 2.65 1.49
CA SER A 123 -18.29 2.26 2.87
C SER A 123 -16.80 2.25 3.13
N VAL A 124 -16.37 2.89 4.23
CA VAL A 124 -14.96 2.86 4.66
C VAL A 124 -14.91 2.41 6.10
N ASN A 125 -14.27 1.27 6.33
CA ASN A 125 -14.13 0.66 7.65
C ASN A 125 -12.66 0.45 7.99
N MET A 126 -12.31 0.58 9.26
CA MET A 126 -11.04 0.03 9.76
C MET A 126 -11.12 -1.50 9.63
N VAL A 127 -10.06 -2.11 9.11
CA VAL A 127 -10.09 -3.51 8.70
C VAL A 127 -10.54 -4.45 9.82
N HIS A 128 -11.60 -5.16 9.55
CA HIS A 128 -12.19 -6.20 10.37
C HIS A 128 -12.45 -7.44 9.52
N GLY A 129 -12.93 -8.48 10.12
CA GLY A 129 -13.51 -9.71 9.59
C GLY A 129 -13.04 -10.23 8.22
N ASP A 130 -13.26 -9.46 7.20
CA ASP A 130 -12.97 -9.88 5.82
C ASP A 130 -11.47 -10.06 5.54
N TRP A 131 -10.59 -9.38 6.29
CA TRP A 131 -9.15 -9.59 6.18
C TRP A 131 -8.74 -11.01 6.63
N ASP A 132 -9.29 -11.51 7.73
CA ASP A 132 -8.97 -12.84 8.25
C ASP A 132 -9.30 -13.93 7.23
N GLU A 133 -10.32 -13.71 6.42
CA GLU A 133 -10.69 -14.62 5.32
C GLU A 133 -9.67 -14.56 4.16
N LEU A 134 -9.13 -13.38 3.87
CA LEU A 134 -8.11 -13.21 2.82
C LEU A 134 -6.73 -13.70 3.26
N GLU A 135 -6.41 -13.68 4.55
CA GLU A 135 -5.08 -14.04 5.05
C GLU A 135 -4.66 -15.47 4.68
N ASN A 136 -5.63 -16.36 4.47
CA ASN A 136 -5.40 -17.75 4.08
C ASN A 136 -5.34 -17.97 2.56
N ILE A 137 -5.56 -16.92 1.75
CA ILE A 137 -5.51 -17.00 0.29
C ILE A 137 -4.07 -16.85 -0.18
N PRO A 138 -3.62 -17.64 -1.18
CA PRO A 138 -2.30 -17.50 -1.76
C PRO A 138 -2.04 -16.07 -2.24
N VAL A 139 -0.89 -15.52 -1.87
CA VAL A 139 -0.46 -14.19 -2.28
C VAL A 139 0.12 -14.25 -3.69
N LEU A 140 -0.47 -13.52 -4.61
CA LEU A 140 0.06 -13.29 -5.94
C LEU A 140 1.04 -12.11 -5.92
N ASN A 141 2.06 -12.16 -6.76
CA ASN A 141 3.09 -11.14 -6.87
C ASN A 141 3.65 -10.66 -5.49
N PRO A 142 4.21 -11.56 -4.67
CA PRO A 142 4.63 -11.22 -3.30
C PRO A 142 5.79 -10.23 -3.30
N SER A 143 5.69 -9.16 -2.49
CA SER A 143 6.78 -8.20 -2.26
C SER A 143 7.80 -8.70 -1.22
N SER A 144 7.45 -9.71 -0.43
CA SER A 144 8.36 -10.30 0.55
C SER A 144 9.58 -10.95 -0.11
N LYS A 145 10.75 -10.84 0.55
CA LYS A 145 12.04 -11.36 0.06
C LYS A 145 12.55 -10.70 -1.23
N ARG A 146 12.04 -9.52 -1.58
CA ARG A 146 12.57 -8.70 -2.67
C ARG A 146 13.48 -7.60 -2.15
N LEU A 147 14.54 -7.35 -2.90
CA LEU A 147 15.41 -6.20 -2.72
C LEU A 147 14.87 -5.06 -3.56
N GLU A 148 14.56 -3.95 -2.90
CA GLU A 148 14.14 -2.73 -3.58
C GLU A 148 15.26 -1.71 -3.52
N VAL A 149 15.56 -1.08 -4.65
CA VAL A 149 16.54 0.00 -4.74
C VAL A 149 15.84 1.23 -5.29
N THR A 150 15.90 2.30 -4.53
CA THR A 150 15.37 3.61 -4.94
C THR A 150 16.47 4.66 -4.85
N ILE A 151 16.41 5.67 -5.69
CA ILE A 151 17.32 6.83 -5.66
C ILE A 151 16.45 8.08 -5.57
N ASN A 152 16.58 8.79 -4.45
CA ASN A 152 15.82 10.01 -4.22
C ASN A 152 16.74 11.23 -4.29
N PRO A 153 16.31 12.34 -4.91
CA PRO A 153 17.00 13.60 -4.79
C PRO A 153 16.77 14.19 -3.39
N GLY A 154 17.83 14.66 -2.76
CA GLY A 154 17.77 15.38 -1.49
C GLY A 154 18.22 16.83 -1.71
N ILE A 155 17.34 17.79 -1.46
CA ILE A 155 17.65 19.21 -1.52
C ILE A 155 17.53 19.78 -0.11
N GLU A 156 18.62 20.35 0.38
CA GLU A 156 18.65 21.06 1.67
C GLU A 156 18.97 22.54 1.40
N ALA A 157 18.14 23.42 1.95
CA ALA A 157 18.37 24.85 1.91
C ALA A 157 18.41 25.41 3.34
N MET A 158 19.40 26.23 3.64
CA MET A 158 19.49 26.97 4.88
C MET A 158 19.52 28.47 4.58
N PHE A 159 18.76 29.21 5.33
CA PHE A 159 18.65 30.66 5.18
C PHE A 159 19.22 31.36 6.41
N HIS A 160 19.71 32.60 6.23
CA HIS A 160 20.25 33.44 7.29
C HIS A 160 21.42 32.80 8.06
N THR A 161 22.37 32.23 7.33
CA THR A 161 23.59 31.67 7.93
C THR A 161 24.66 32.75 8.10
N SER A 162 25.63 32.52 9.00
CA SER A 162 26.81 33.40 9.15
C SER A 162 27.71 33.43 7.89
N GLN A 163 27.51 32.52 6.95
CA GLN A 163 28.29 32.37 5.72
C GLN A 163 27.61 32.97 4.47
N GLY A 164 26.35 33.43 4.62
CA GLY A 164 25.59 34.04 3.54
C GLY A 164 24.08 33.94 3.69
N PRO A 165 23.31 34.60 2.82
CA PRO A 165 21.87 34.67 2.93
C PRO A 165 21.17 33.31 2.67
N SER A 166 21.80 32.43 1.92
CA SER A 166 21.32 31.06 1.69
C SER A 166 22.44 30.09 1.36
N ILE A 167 22.31 28.85 1.82
CA ILE A 167 23.23 27.76 1.53
C ILE A 167 22.41 26.61 0.96
N TRP A 168 22.88 26.06 -0.17
CA TRP A 168 22.20 24.97 -0.86
C TRP A 168 23.07 23.71 -0.88
N LYS A 169 22.43 22.58 -0.66
CA LYS A 169 23.00 21.24 -0.87
C LYS A 169 22.09 20.45 -1.78
N LEU A 170 22.71 19.72 -2.71
CA LEU A 170 22.04 18.75 -3.54
C LEU A 170 22.71 17.38 -3.31
N ASN A 171 21.93 16.40 -2.92
CA ASN A 171 22.37 15.04 -2.67
C ASN A 171 21.58 14.06 -3.52
N LEU A 172 22.18 12.90 -3.84
CA LEU A 172 21.45 11.70 -4.17
C LEU A 172 21.40 10.82 -2.93
N ILE A 173 20.22 10.25 -2.65
CA ILE A 173 19.97 9.39 -1.52
C ILE A 173 19.56 8.01 -2.06
N PRO A 174 20.54 7.14 -2.40
CA PRO A 174 20.25 5.76 -2.70
C PRO A 174 19.74 5.06 -1.42
N LYS A 175 18.65 4.32 -1.58
CA LYS A 175 18.02 3.55 -0.52
C LYS A 175 17.86 2.13 -1.00
N VAL A 176 18.33 1.20 -0.21
CA VAL A 176 18.14 -0.23 -0.40
C VAL A 176 17.24 -0.73 0.71
N SER A 177 16.15 -1.40 0.36
CA SER A 177 15.25 -1.99 1.33
C SER A 177 14.98 -3.45 1.03
N TYR A 178 14.82 -4.24 2.10
CA TYR A 178 14.54 -5.67 2.02
C TYR A 178 13.46 -6.06 3.01
N SER A 179 12.35 -6.58 2.50
CA SER A 179 11.20 -7.02 3.30
C SER A 179 11.36 -8.50 3.63
N PHE A 180 11.55 -8.84 4.91
CA PHE A 180 11.73 -10.23 5.35
C PHE A 180 10.40 -10.96 5.45
N ARG A 181 9.42 -10.31 6.06
CA ARG A 181 8.09 -10.83 6.34
C ARG A 181 7.10 -9.69 6.55
N LYS A 182 5.83 -10.02 6.71
CA LYS A 182 4.74 -9.11 7.03
C LYS A 182 5.17 -8.07 8.08
N GLY A 183 5.10 -6.79 7.71
CA GLY A 183 5.44 -5.67 8.58
C GLY A 183 6.94 -5.45 8.88
N THR A 184 7.86 -6.34 8.46
CA THR A 184 9.28 -6.24 8.82
C THR A 184 10.14 -5.89 7.62
N GLN A 185 10.91 -4.82 7.73
CA GLN A 185 11.78 -4.32 6.68
C GLN A 185 13.14 -3.91 7.22
N PHE A 186 14.21 -4.28 6.52
CA PHE A 186 15.53 -3.68 6.66
C PHE A 186 15.69 -2.55 5.66
N VAL A 187 16.31 -1.44 6.07
CA VAL A 187 16.57 -0.28 5.22
C VAL A 187 18.02 0.17 5.40
N LEU A 188 18.68 0.41 4.28
CA LEU A 188 20.00 1.03 4.21
C LEU A 188 19.93 2.22 3.26
N GLU A 189 20.31 3.39 3.76
CA GLU A 189 20.35 4.62 2.97
C GLU A 189 21.78 5.16 2.90
N GLY A 190 22.16 5.63 1.73
CA GLY A 190 23.40 6.36 1.51
C GLY A 190 23.11 7.85 1.23
N ILE A 191 24.11 8.70 1.37
CA ILE A 191 24.08 10.09 0.95
C ILE A 191 25.28 10.33 0.04
N ILE A 192 25.00 10.65 -1.22
CA ILE A 192 26.00 11.01 -2.23
C ILE A 192 25.86 12.49 -2.51
N PRO A 193 26.77 13.35 -2.02
CA PRO A 193 26.71 14.78 -2.29
C PRO A 193 27.06 15.06 -3.76
N LEU A 194 26.17 15.76 -4.45
CA LEU A 194 26.38 16.23 -5.83
C LEU A 194 26.88 17.67 -5.85
N TYR A 195 26.31 18.51 -5.04
CA TYR A 195 26.63 19.94 -4.97
C TYR A 195 26.52 20.44 -3.54
N TYR A 196 27.51 21.24 -3.14
CA TYR A 196 27.51 21.97 -1.88
C TYR A 196 28.20 23.32 -2.06
N GLN A 197 27.53 24.37 -1.65
CA GLN A 197 27.95 25.74 -1.99
C GLN A 197 29.22 26.20 -1.26
N PHE A 198 29.60 25.65 -0.10
CA PHE A 198 30.58 26.26 0.77
C PHE A 198 31.77 25.42 1.25
N HIS A 199 31.85 24.11 1.02
CA HIS A 199 33.03 23.35 1.47
C HIS A 199 33.34 22.11 0.63
N GLU A 200 34.61 21.94 0.27
CA GLU A 200 35.11 20.74 -0.42
C GLU A 200 35.12 19.47 0.44
N GLU A 201 35.18 19.61 1.76
CA GLU A 201 35.23 18.49 2.72
C GLU A 201 33.97 17.60 2.76
N THR A 202 32.88 18.04 2.13
CA THR A 202 31.60 17.34 2.17
C THR A 202 31.31 16.47 0.96
N LYS A 203 32.24 16.29 0.04
CA LYS A 203 32.06 15.46 -1.16
C LYS A 203 32.19 13.94 -0.88
N GLN A 204 32.31 13.53 0.38
CA GLN A 204 32.40 12.12 0.73
C GLN A 204 31.02 11.46 0.75
N ILE A 205 30.94 10.26 0.21
CA ILE A 205 29.78 9.38 0.36
C ILE A 205 29.64 9.03 1.83
N LYS A 206 28.43 9.20 2.38
CA LYS A 206 28.13 8.96 3.77
C LYS A 206 27.01 7.95 3.93
N LEU A 207 26.99 7.25 5.04
CA LEU A 207 25.82 6.50 5.47
C LEU A 207 24.70 7.50 5.79
N GLY A 208 23.53 7.33 5.18
CA GLY A 208 22.34 8.08 5.53
C GLY A 208 21.70 7.48 6.78
N SER A 209 21.21 6.26 6.68
CA SER A 209 20.65 5.51 7.81
C SER A 209 20.75 4.01 7.56
N ALA A 210 20.76 3.23 8.63
CA ALA A 210 20.65 1.78 8.56
C ALA A 210 19.76 1.29 9.70
N TYR A 211 18.59 0.74 9.38
CA TYR A 211 17.62 0.37 10.40
C TYR A 211 16.78 -0.84 10.00
N ILE A 212 16.24 -1.49 11.02
CA ILE A 212 15.15 -2.45 10.89
C ILE A 212 13.89 -1.78 11.43
N SER A 213 12.82 -1.85 10.66
CA SER A 213 11.49 -1.43 11.11
C SER A 213 10.55 -2.62 11.19
N TYR A 214 9.77 -2.65 12.26
CA TYR A 214 8.72 -3.63 12.46
C TYR A 214 7.41 -2.91 12.74
N MET A 215 6.45 -3.11 11.86
CA MET A 215 5.10 -2.57 11.99
C MET A 215 4.13 -3.72 12.20
N HIS A 216 3.26 -3.61 13.15
CA HIS A 216 2.19 -4.57 13.36
C HIS A 216 0.93 -3.91 13.91
N LYS A 217 -0.16 -4.60 13.74
CA LYS A 217 -1.47 -4.23 14.21
C LYS A 217 -1.72 -4.95 15.52
N LEU A 218 -1.91 -4.20 16.61
CA LEU A 218 -2.24 -4.76 17.92
C LEU A 218 -3.72 -5.13 18.05
N ASN A 219 -4.56 -4.27 17.48
CA ASN A 219 -5.99 -4.52 17.31
C ASN A 219 -6.51 -3.73 16.11
N ASN A 220 -7.80 -3.76 15.86
CA ASN A 220 -8.40 -3.17 14.66
C ASN A 220 -8.18 -1.66 14.49
N SER A 221 -7.95 -0.95 15.59
CA SER A 221 -7.75 0.50 15.58
C SER A 221 -6.36 0.92 16.06
N LEU A 222 -5.54 -0.02 16.56
CA LEU A 222 -4.24 0.28 17.18
C LEU A 222 -3.09 -0.32 16.38
N TRP A 223 -2.23 0.53 15.89
CA TRP A 223 -1.03 0.18 15.15
C TRP A 223 0.21 0.59 15.92
N THR A 224 1.27 -0.17 15.81
CA THR A 224 2.58 0.20 16.33
C THR A 224 3.65 -0.06 15.29
N SER A 225 4.62 0.85 15.21
CA SER A 225 5.80 0.75 14.39
C SER A 225 7.03 0.97 15.25
N THR A 226 7.90 -0.02 15.32
CA THR A 226 9.16 0.06 16.03
C THR A 226 10.29 0.05 15.02
N THR A 227 11.18 1.03 15.11
CA THR A 227 12.35 1.16 14.26
C THR A 227 13.60 1.19 15.14
N MET A 228 14.57 0.35 14.83
CA MET A 228 15.84 0.27 15.55
C MET A 228 17.01 0.35 14.56
N GLY A 229 17.98 1.21 14.83
CA GLY A 229 19.10 1.34 13.90
C GLY A 229 20.06 2.47 14.20
N VAL A 230 20.76 2.86 13.14
CA VAL A 230 21.72 3.97 13.13
C VAL A 230 21.16 5.09 12.29
N PHE A 231 21.12 6.27 12.86
CA PHE A 231 20.55 7.46 12.23
C PHE A 231 21.57 8.60 12.21
N PRO A 232 21.61 9.41 11.12
CA PRO A 232 22.43 10.59 11.11
C PRO A 232 21.84 11.64 12.07
N TRP A 233 22.69 12.23 12.88
CA TRP A 233 22.34 13.33 13.73
C TRP A 233 23.09 14.58 13.30
N LYS A 234 22.35 15.60 12.93
CA LYS A 234 22.93 16.88 12.55
C LYS A 234 22.92 17.83 13.74
N THR A 235 24.07 18.21 14.22
CA THR A 235 24.19 19.31 15.21
C THR A 235 24.69 20.56 14.51
N ALA A 236 23.97 21.67 14.72
CA ALA A 236 24.47 22.98 14.36
C ALA A 236 25.55 23.41 15.35
N TYR A 237 26.78 23.60 14.88
CA TYR A 237 27.85 24.17 15.69
C TYR A 237 27.87 25.69 15.57
N ARG A 238 28.21 26.37 16.70
CA ARG A 238 28.58 27.79 16.67
C ARG A 238 29.75 27.98 15.72
N GLY A 239 29.50 28.58 14.55
CA GLY A 239 30.52 28.75 13.48
C GLY A 239 30.12 28.21 12.12
N GLY A 240 28.91 27.69 11.95
CA GLY A 240 28.34 27.34 10.65
C GLY A 240 28.79 26.00 10.05
N SER A 241 29.61 25.20 10.76
CA SER A 241 29.95 23.86 10.31
C SER A 241 29.02 22.82 10.93
N PHE A 242 28.45 21.95 10.09
CA PHE A 242 27.69 20.78 10.55
C PHE A 242 28.63 19.60 10.70
N ARG A 243 28.67 19.02 11.89
CA ARG A 243 29.26 17.70 12.05
C ARG A 243 28.15 16.66 12.00
N ASP A 244 28.31 15.69 11.12
CA ASP A 244 27.43 14.53 11.06
C ASP A 244 27.89 13.53 12.13
N PHE A 245 27.02 13.27 13.08
CA PHE A 245 27.22 12.19 14.04
C PHE A 245 26.20 11.09 13.75
N TYR A 246 26.58 9.86 14.07
CA TYR A 246 25.66 8.74 14.05
C TYR A 246 25.23 8.42 15.47
N ARG A 247 23.93 8.19 15.63
CA ARG A 247 23.34 7.72 16.88
C ARG A 247 22.67 6.38 16.66
N TYR A 248 22.86 5.51 17.62
CA TYR A 248 22.04 4.31 17.74
C TYR A 248 20.77 4.70 18.46
N GLY A 249 19.64 4.22 17.95
CA GLY A 249 18.37 4.59 18.57
C GLY A 249 17.27 3.61 18.27
N ILE A 250 16.26 3.70 19.12
CA ILE A 250 14.98 3.01 18.94
C ILE A 250 13.90 4.08 18.87
N SER A 251 13.09 4.02 17.83
CA SER A 251 11.89 4.83 17.68
C SER A 251 10.68 3.93 17.72
N ASN A 252 9.71 4.25 18.55
CA ASN A 252 8.42 3.60 18.55
C ASN A 252 7.34 4.64 18.28
N GLU A 253 6.53 4.37 17.28
CA GLU A 253 5.36 5.16 16.94
C GLU A 253 4.12 4.28 17.09
N THR A 254 3.18 4.73 17.90
CA THR A 254 1.91 4.05 18.11
C THR A 254 0.80 5.00 17.68
N ALA A 255 -0.07 4.54 16.81
CA ALA A 255 -1.20 5.30 16.29
C ALA A 255 -2.51 4.57 16.59
N GLN A 256 -3.46 5.28 17.16
CA GLN A 256 -4.80 4.78 17.42
C GLN A 256 -5.83 5.57 16.62
N PHE A 257 -6.68 4.84 15.92
CA PHE A 257 -7.73 5.41 15.08
C PHE A 257 -9.10 5.26 15.77
N TYR A 258 -9.85 6.34 15.81
CA TYR A 258 -11.19 6.41 16.38
C TYR A 258 -12.20 6.82 15.31
N LEU A 259 -13.47 6.52 15.55
CA LEU A 259 -14.59 6.89 14.67
C LEU A 259 -14.35 6.48 13.20
N ASN A 260 -13.97 5.22 12.97
CA ASN A 260 -13.65 4.67 11.66
C ASN A 260 -12.56 5.49 10.92
N GLY A 261 -11.50 5.87 11.65
CA GLY A 261 -10.37 6.60 11.06
C GLY A 261 -10.52 8.10 10.95
N LYS A 262 -11.66 8.68 11.36
CA LYS A 262 -11.86 10.14 11.35
C LYS A 262 -10.98 10.90 12.35
N ILE A 263 -10.56 10.23 13.42
CA ILE A 263 -9.65 10.78 14.42
C ILE A 263 -8.46 9.83 14.54
N ASN A 264 -7.27 10.37 14.38
CA ASN A 264 -6.01 9.67 14.59
C ASN A 264 -5.26 10.32 15.76
N LEU A 265 -4.96 9.56 16.80
CA LEU A 265 -4.06 9.94 17.87
C LEU A 265 -2.78 9.13 17.72
N SER A 266 -1.66 9.81 17.52
CA SER A 266 -0.35 9.16 17.45
C SER A 266 0.58 9.67 18.53
N MET A 267 1.39 8.75 19.07
CA MET A 267 2.47 9.02 20.01
C MET A 267 3.77 8.45 19.44
N LYS A 268 4.80 9.28 19.40
CA LYS A 268 6.13 8.87 19.00
C LYS A 268 7.10 9.03 20.16
N LEU A 269 7.84 7.96 20.46
CA LEU A 269 8.89 7.93 21.45
C LEU A 269 10.20 7.60 20.76
N ASP A 270 11.17 8.49 20.87
CA ASP A 270 12.51 8.28 20.35
C ASP A 270 13.49 8.18 21.53
N TYR A 271 14.29 7.13 21.53
CA TYR A 271 15.40 6.93 22.47
C TYR A 271 16.70 6.80 21.68
N THR A 272 17.65 7.71 21.94
CA THR A 272 18.94 7.79 21.23
C THR A 272 20.12 7.83 22.20
#